data_8dbb9b5411b3df2ad54d97a80bdc7fcb
#
_entry.id   8dbb9b5411b3df2ad54d97a80bdc7fcb
#
_cell.length_a   1.000
_cell.length_b   1.000
_cell.length_c   1.000
_cell.angle_alpha   90.00
_cell.angle_beta   90.00
_cell.angle_gamma   90.00
#
_symmetry.space_group_name_H-M   'P 1'
#
loop_
_entity.id
_entity.type
_entity.pdbx_description
1 polymer ?
#
loop_
_entity_poly.entity_id
_entity_poly.type
_entity_poly.pdbx_seq_one_letter_code
_entity_poly.pdbx_strand_id
1 'polypeptide(L)'
;MQKRNEWEAQALGLIYASGSRGLHLKELERSLDTDQKSLNAFLNETANEMFIWHVRCQGSCLYYGFADFEDYFLNSFIKNEENAETIAWVSNDKKAEFHLLFMLAKIQLGKISLKKDNSFSHSAKKHIAEIFFSNKNIDNSLTDNEINMQLSFLIFEKWISKDAEDGALKLLDGTYDFLRNNGFRLFSEFLFWWERERFKIKGELQKLLKFFEKPLNALNAARLFWPRDTSSRLLKNKTYANWLQLPLPLRELWIFGILKMQIKKKHILAFSLTEFGESVFFAKRPKENLSEPIIAGSSNFEWFLSQSNGAMRIFQMSCMAQAKNEEDPLRFVLSKESFLNGLRSGLPRDYVQDFMSWNKAAANVAAALNEWLNIYNDSSIDSLHILRIKNPNKFAELSAYKPFLCCVEETIPNWGFVIKQENEKKIKGMLSQFSLEPHSSIPNPNKEEPLKKLTEETFSLPNPVAEGTDLMFS
;
A
#
# COMPACT_ATOMS: atom_id res chain seq x y z
N MET A 1 -10.41 -25.84 -39.48
CA MET A 1 -9.46 -26.18 -38.39
C MET A 1 -9.67 -27.64 -38.01
N GLN A 2 -8.63 -28.49 -38.11
CA GLN A 2 -8.65 -29.84 -37.59
C GLN A 2 -8.96 -29.84 -36.10
N LYS A 3 -9.62 -30.85 -35.55
CA LYS A 3 -9.82 -31.05 -34.11
C LYS A 3 -8.43 -31.18 -33.45
N ARG A 4 -7.97 -30.10 -32.83
CA ARG A 4 -6.73 -30.12 -32.05
C ARG A 4 -6.93 -30.95 -30.80
N ASN A 5 -5.85 -31.62 -30.34
CA ASN A 5 -5.86 -32.33 -29.08
C ASN A 5 -6.03 -31.36 -27.91
N GLU A 6 -6.52 -31.82 -26.79
CA GLU A 6 -6.79 -30.96 -25.61
C GLU A 6 -5.53 -30.23 -25.14
N TRP A 7 -4.37 -30.90 -25.10
CA TRP A 7 -3.10 -30.28 -24.68
C TRP A 7 -2.59 -29.23 -25.69
N GLU A 8 -2.87 -29.39 -27.00
CA GLU A 8 -2.53 -28.39 -28.03
C GLU A 8 -3.32 -27.10 -27.86
N ALA A 9 -4.61 -27.21 -27.56
CA ALA A 9 -5.45 -26.06 -27.25
C ALA A 9 -4.99 -25.38 -25.96
N GLN A 10 -4.57 -26.16 -24.95
CA GLN A 10 -4.00 -25.62 -23.72
C GLN A 10 -2.67 -24.91 -23.96
N ALA A 11 -1.78 -25.45 -24.80
CA ALA A 11 -0.51 -24.83 -25.15
C ALA A 11 -0.70 -23.44 -25.75
N LEU A 12 -1.58 -23.33 -26.75
CA LEU A 12 -1.89 -22.04 -27.37
C LEU A 12 -2.54 -21.07 -26.38
N GLY A 13 -3.52 -21.54 -25.63
CA GLY A 13 -4.15 -20.71 -24.59
C GLY A 13 -3.14 -20.14 -23.60
N LEU A 14 -2.18 -20.92 -23.13
CA LEU A 14 -1.11 -20.46 -22.23
C LEU A 14 -0.16 -19.46 -22.91
N ILE A 15 0.21 -19.69 -24.17
CA ILE A 15 1.05 -18.75 -24.94
C ILE A 15 0.34 -17.41 -25.09
N TYR A 16 -0.94 -17.42 -25.48
CA TYR A 16 -1.71 -16.18 -25.61
C TYR A 16 -1.97 -15.49 -24.26
N ALA A 17 -2.25 -16.25 -23.20
CA ALA A 17 -2.40 -15.71 -21.85
C ALA A 17 -1.09 -15.11 -21.29
N SER A 18 0.09 -15.50 -21.80
CA SER A 18 1.36 -14.90 -21.40
C SER A 18 1.56 -13.48 -21.94
N GLY A 19 0.82 -13.10 -22.99
CA GLY A 19 0.88 -11.79 -23.61
C GLY A 19 2.31 -11.42 -24.03
N SER A 20 2.70 -10.21 -23.73
CA SER A 20 4.01 -9.65 -24.06
C SER A 20 5.20 -10.25 -23.29
N ARG A 21 4.95 -10.98 -22.21
CA ARG A 21 6.02 -11.68 -21.49
C ARG A 21 6.59 -12.82 -22.34
N GLY A 22 5.76 -13.44 -23.17
CA GLY A 22 6.06 -14.70 -23.83
C GLY A 22 6.13 -15.86 -22.84
N LEU A 23 6.22 -17.08 -23.34
CA LEU A 23 6.28 -18.29 -22.53
C LEU A 23 7.45 -19.17 -22.96
N HIS A 24 8.28 -19.59 -21.97
CA HIS A 24 9.43 -20.45 -22.23
C HIS A 24 9.00 -21.88 -22.53
N LEU A 25 9.71 -22.56 -23.43
CA LEU A 25 9.50 -23.98 -23.73
C LEU A 25 9.46 -24.84 -22.46
N LYS A 26 10.38 -24.62 -21.53
CA LYS A 26 10.44 -25.36 -20.24
C LYS A 26 9.20 -25.14 -19.37
N GLU A 27 8.57 -23.97 -19.44
CA GLU A 27 7.33 -23.66 -18.70
C GLU A 27 6.18 -24.44 -19.32
N LEU A 28 6.08 -24.51 -20.67
CA LEU A 28 5.10 -25.33 -21.37
C LEU A 28 5.27 -26.83 -21.07
N GLU A 29 6.50 -27.34 -21.12
CA GLU A 29 6.81 -28.75 -20.80
C GLU A 29 6.34 -29.15 -19.40
N ARG A 30 6.53 -28.26 -18.41
CA ARG A 30 6.08 -28.51 -17.02
C ARG A 30 4.57 -28.46 -16.86
N SER A 31 3.88 -27.73 -17.74
CA SER A 31 2.45 -27.42 -17.59
C SER A 31 1.55 -28.37 -18.35
N LEU A 32 2.08 -28.98 -19.40
CA LEU A 32 1.31 -29.84 -20.30
C LEU A 32 1.65 -31.31 -20.05
N ASP A 33 0.65 -32.16 -20.27
CA ASP A 33 0.80 -33.61 -20.18
C ASP A 33 1.16 -34.19 -21.55
N THR A 34 2.35 -33.83 -22.04
CA THR A 34 2.84 -34.24 -23.36
C THR A 34 4.35 -34.38 -23.32
N ASP A 35 4.89 -35.19 -24.22
CA ASP A 35 6.33 -35.32 -24.36
C ASP A 35 6.94 -34.15 -25.15
N GLN A 36 8.22 -33.89 -24.87
CA GLN A 36 8.97 -32.77 -25.47
C GLN A 36 9.01 -32.81 -26.99
N LYS A 37 9.06 -34.02 -27.59
CA LYS A 37 9.14 -34.18 -29.06
C LYS A 37 7.83 -33.76 -29.71
N SER A 38 6.70 -34.22 -29.17
CA SER A 38 5.37 -33.85 -29.62
C SER A 38 5.10 -32.35 -29.45
N LEU A 39 5.52 -31.77 -28.31
CA LEU A 39 5.38 -30.34 -28.06
C LEU A 39 6.20 -29.53 -29.07
N ASN A 40 7.46 -29.87 -29.31
CA ASN A 40 8.31 -29.17 -30.28
C ASN A 40 7.77 -29.28 -31.70
N ALA A 41 7.26 -30.46 -32.12
CA ALA A 41 6.65 -30.64 -33.42
C ALA A 41 5.43 -29.72 -33.60
N PHE A 42 4.54 -29.69 -32.62
CA PHE A 42 3.37 -28.83 -32.59
C PHE A 42 3.71 -27.33 -32.63
N LEU A 43 4.68 -26.89 -31.82
CA LEU A 43 5.10 -25.47 -31.77
C LEU A 43 5.71 -25.03 -33.13
N ASN A 44 6.49 -25.89 -33.77
CA ASN A 44 7.05 -25.61 -35.10
C ASN A 44 5.97 -25.53 -36.17
N GLU A 45 5.01 -26.47 -36.16
CA GLU A 45 3.85 -26.45 -37.07
C GLU A 45 3.04 -25.16 -36.89
N THR A 46 2.71 -24.82 -35.64
CA THR A 46 1.89 -23.65 -35.32
C THR A 46 2.63 -22.32 -35.63
N ALA A 47 3.96 -22.30 -35.51
CA ALA A 47 4.77 -21.16 -35.94
C ALA A 47 4.80 -21.03 -37.48
N ASN A 48 4.87 -22.14 -38.22
CA ASN A 48 4.78 -22.13 -39.67
C ASN A 48 3.39 -21.69 -40.16
N GLU A 49 2.33 -22.02 -39.41
CA GLU A 49 0.96 -21.54 -39.66
C GLU A 49 0.74 -20.07 -39.25
N MET A 50 1.76 -19.40 -38.75
CA MET A 50 1.70 -18.00 -38.29
C MET A 50 0.69 -17.75 -37.15
N PHE A 51 0.39 -18.72 -36.31
CA PHE A 51 -0.40 -18.48 -35.10
C PHE A 51 0.44 -18.04 -33.92
N ILE A 52 1.71 -18.44 -33.89
CA ILE A 52 2.69 -18.04 -32.88
C ILE A 52 4.01 -17.67 -33.56
N TRP A 53 4.83 -16.93 -32.84
CA TRP A 53 6.22 -16.67 -33.23
C TRP A 53 7.15 -16.90 -32.03
N HIS A 54 8.44 -17.02 -32.26
CA HIS A 54 9.40 -17.29 -31.20
C HIS A 54 10.69 -16.48 -31.33
N VAL A 55 11.30 -16.20 -30.18
CA VAL A 55 12.61 -15.55 -30.07
C VAL A 55 13.55 -16.48 -29.32
N ARG A 56 14.75 -16.67 -29.84
CA ARG A 56 15.81 -17.39 -29.12
C ARG A 56 16.53 -16.44 -28.17
N CYS A 57 16.50 -16.74 -26.88
CA CYS A 57 17.18 -16.00 -25.84
C CYS A 57 18.02 -16.97 -24.97
N GLN A 58 19.31 -16.73 -24.88
CA GLN A 58 20.24 -17.45 -23.97
C GLN A 58 20.07 -18.98 -23.95
N GLY A 59 19.93 -19.59 -25.13
CA GLY A 59 19.81 -21.06 -25.26
C GLY A 59 18.40 -21.63 -25.03
N SER A 60 17.38 -20.81 -24.88
CA SER A 60 15.97 -21.22 -24.83
C SER A 60 15.12 -20.45 -25.83
N CYS A 61 13.91 -20.96 -26.15
CA CYS A 61 12.94 -20.27 -26.96
C CYS A 61 11.85 -19.68 -26.10
N LEU A 62 11.48 -18.42 -26.40
CA LEU A 62 10.27 -17.74 -25.90
C LEU A 62 9.25 -17.71 -27.02
N TYR A 63 8.04 -18.16 -26.75
CA TYR A 63 6.92 -18.21 -27.68
C TYR A 63 5.89 -17.12 -27.38
N TYR A 64 5.35 -16.49 -28.43
CA TYR A 64 4.39 -15.40 -28.37
C TYR A 64 3.24 -15.65 -29.33
N GLY A 65 2.04 -15.23 -28.95
CA GLY A 65 0.88 -15.19 -29.85
C GLY A 65 0.84 -13.89 -30.66
N PHE A 66 0.21 -13.89 -31.82
CA PHE A 66 -0.12 -12.68 -32.56
C PHE A 66 -1.39 -12.04 -32.02
N ALA A 67 -1.40 -10.73 -31.89
CA ALA A 67 -2.52 -9.98 -31.31
C ALA A 67 -3.86 -10.23 -32.03
N ASP A 68 -3.82 -10.46 -33.35
CA ASP A 68 -5.02 -10.69 -34.18
C ASP A 68 -5.78 -11.96 -33.79
N PHE A 69 -5.13 -12.94 -33.16
CA PHE A 69 -5.74 -14.20 -32.75
C PHE A 69 -5.95 -14.32 -31.25
N GLU A 70 -5.59 -13.28 -30.47
CA GLU A 70 -5.63 -13.30 -29.01
C GLU A 70 -7.03 -13.66 -28.49
N ASP A 71 -8.05 -12.94 -28.92
CA ASP A 71 -9.44 -13.16 -28.48
C ASP A 71 -9.95 -14.55 -28.83
N TYR A 72 -9.61 -15.07 -30.02
CA TYR A 72 -10.02 -16.39 -30.48
C TYR A 72 -9.44 -17.51 -29.60
N PHE A 73 -8.11 -17.48 -29.35
CA PHE A 73 -7.47 -18.53 -28.58
C PHE A 73 -7.76 -18.42 -27.08
N LEU A 74 -7.87 -17.24 -26.53
CA LEU A 74 -8.28 -17.05 -25.15
C LEU A 74 -9.72 -17.50 -24.90
N ASN A 75 -10.67 -17.15 -25.79
CA ASN A 75 -12.05 -17.59 -25.65
C ASN A 75 -12.19 -19.11 -25.81
N SER A 76 -11.40 -19.74 -26.69
CA SER A 76 -11.40 -21.20 -26.85
C SER A 76 -10.75 -21.93 -25.65
N PHE A 77 -9.79 -21.29 -25.01
CA PHE A 77 -9.09 -21.78 -23.81
C PHE A 77 -9.97 -21.70 -22.55
N ILE A 78 -10.83 -20.67 -22.49
CA ILE A 78 -11.73 -20.41 -21.38
C ILE A 78 -13.10 -21.00 -21.72
N LYS A 79 -13.29 -22.28 -21.42
CA LYS A 79 -14.62 -22.90 -21.50
C LYS A 79 -15.44 -22.47 -20.29
N ASN A 80 -16.41 -21.57 -20.49
CA ASN A 80 -17.38 -21.21 -19.46
C ASN A 80 -18.37 -22.39 -19.30
N GLU A 81 -18.21 -23.14 -18.24
CA GLU A 81 -19.28 -24.03 -17.75
C GLU A 81 -20.17 -23.15 -16.84
N GLU A 82 -21.43 -22.99 -17.24
CA GLU A 82 -22.43 -22.31 -16.40
C GLU A 82 -22.70 -23.18 -15.16
N ASN A 83 -21.99 -22.90 -14.07
CA ASN A 83 -22.33 -23.47 -12.77
C ASN A 83 -23.47 -22.65 -12.16
N ALA A 84 -24.68 -23.18 -12.24
CA ALA A 84 -25.92 -22.56 -11.75
C ALA A 84 -26.15 -22.73 -10.23
N GLU A 85 -25.11 -22.84 -9.42
CA GLU A 85 -25.30 -22.87 -7.98
C GLU A 85 -25.42 -21.45 -7.41
N THR A 86 -26.49 -21.20 -6.66
CA THR A 86 -26.75 -19.95 -5.91
C THR A 86 -25.84 -19.87 -4.68
N ILE A 87 -24.55 -19.69 -4.90
CA ILE A 87 -23.58 -19.53 -3.82
C ILE A 87 -23.27 -18.05 -3.66
N ALA A 88 -23.23 -17.58 -2.42
CA ALA A 88 -22.93 -16.19 -2.12
C ALA A 88 -21.51 -15.80 -2.61
N TRP A 89 -21.41 -14.59 -3.12
CA TRP A 89 -20.14 -13.98 -3.48
C TRP A 89 -19.48 -13.35 -2.25
N VAL A 90 -18.17 -13.55 -2.12
CA VAL A 90 -17.35 -12.94 -1.08
C VAL A 90 -16.39 -11.96 -1.75
N SER A 91 -16.33 -10.73 -1.26
CA SER A 91 -15.43 -9.70 -1.76
C SER A 91 -14.69 -8.99 -0.62
N ASN A 92 -13.58 -8.37 -0.95
CA ASN A 92 -12.80 -7.49 -0.08
C ASN A 92 -12.95 -6.02 -0.51
N ASP A 93 -14.10 -5.64 -1.04
CA ASP A 93 -14.32 -4.32 -1.60
C ASP A 93 -13.82 -3.22 -0.64
N LYS A 94 -12.91 -2.38 -1.19
CA LYS A 94 -12.39 -1.18 -0.53
C LYS A 94 -11.51 -1.38 0.71
N LYS A 95 -11.40 -2.59 1.25
CA LYS A 95 -10.59 -2.85 2.46
C LYS A 95 -9.11 -2.50 2.25
N ALA A 96 -8.53 -2.84 1.11
CA ALA A 96 -7.12 -2.54 0.84
C ALA A 96 -6.81 -1.04 0.78
N GLU A 97 -7.77 -0.20 0.36
CA GLU A 97 -7.63 1.26 0.43
C GLU A 97 -7.60 1.74 1.88
N PHE A 98 -8.48 1.21 2.74
CA PHE A 98 -8.46 1.54 4.16
C PHE A 98 -7.19 1.05 4.84
N HIS A 99 -6.71 -0.17 4.51
CA HIS A 99 -5.46 -0.70 5.03
C HIS A 99 -4.28 0.21 4.67
N LEU A 100 -4.23 0.73 3.45
CA LEU A 100 -3.19 1.67 3.03
C LEU A 100 -3.24 2.98 3.83
N LEU A 101 -4.44 3.54 4.05
CA LEU A 101 -4.62 4.75 4.87
C LEU A 101 -4.27 4.51 6.34
N PHE A 102 -4.66 3.35 6.90
CA PHE A 102 -4.29 2.98 8.26
C PHE A 102 -2.79 2.75 8.41
N MET A 103 -2.14 2.17 7.39
CA MET A 103 -0.68 2.01 7.35
C MET A 103 0.01 3.38 7.40
N LEU A 104 -0.41 4.33 6.57
CA LEU A 104 0.11 5.70 6.59
C LEU A 104 -0.08 6.34 7.96
N ALA A 105 -1.26 6.18 8.58
CA ALA A 105 -1.52 6.71 9.92
C ALA A 105 -0.63 6.05 11.00
N LYS A 106 -0.39 4.73 10.95
CA LYS A 106 0.53 4.05 11.89
C LYS A 106 1.97 4.47 11.69
N ILE A 107 2.40 4.75 10.45
CA ILE A 107 3.72 5.34 10.17
C ILE A 107 3.79 6.74 10.77
N GLN A 108 2.78 7.59 10.55
CA GLN A 108 2.70 8.93 11.13
C GLN A 108 2.82 8.92 12.65
N LEU A 109 2.14 7.99 13.31
CA LEU A 109 2.18 7.83 14.76
C LEU A 109 3.51 7.24 15.29
N GLY A 110 4.51 6.99 14.44
CA GLY A 110 5.78 6.40 14.82
C GLY A 110 5.67 4.95 15.32
N LYS A 111 4.59 4.23 14.93
CA LYS A 111 4.31 2.86 15.38
C LYS A 111 5.00 1.80 14.54
N ILE A 112 5.49 2.16 13.35
CA ILE A 112 6.15 1.25 12.42
C ILE A 112 7.64 1.53 12.41
N SER A 113 8.44 0.57 12.86
CA SER A 113 9.90 0.67 12.85
C SER A 113 10.54 -0.59 12.27
N LEU A 114 11.68 -0.41 11.60
CA LEU A 114 12.47 -1.46 11.01
C LEU A 114 13.76 -1.67 11.81
N LYS A 115 14.18 -2.91 11.95
CA LYS A 115 15.49 -3.25 12.51
C LYS A 115 16.62 -2.89 11.53
N LYS A 116 17.87 -3.14 11.92
CA LYS A 116 19.04 -2.92 11.07
C LYS A 116 19.05 -3.78 9.80
N ASP A 117 18.47 -4.97 9.86
CA ASP A 117 18.29 -5.89 8.73
C ASP A 117 17.06 -5.55 7.87
N ASN A 118 16.41 -4.42 8.14
CA ASN A 118 15.16 -3.96 7.54
C ASN A 118 13.93 -4.86 7.80
N SER A 119 14.01 -5.83 8.71
CA SER A 119 12.83 -6.55 9.18
C SER A 119 12.02 -5.71 10.16
N PHE A 120 10.72 -5.99 10.30
CA PHE A 120 9.89 -5.31 11.27
C PHE A 120 10.31 -5.60 12.72
N SER A 121 10.28 -4.57 13.57
CA SER A 121 10.38 -4.76 15.01
C SER A 121 9.17 -5.54 15.54
N HIS A 122 9.29 -6.15 16.72
CA HIS A 122 8.17 -6.89 17.33
C HIS A 122 6.96 -5.97 17.59
N SER A 123 7.21 -4.75 18.05
CA SER A 123 6.17 -3.73 18.26
C SER A 123 5.49 -3.36 16.94
N ALA A 124 6.26 -3.12 15.87
CA ALA A 124 5.71 -2.81 14.56
C ALA A 124 4.77 -3.92 14.04
N LYS A 125 5.16 -5.19 14.20
CA LYS A 125 4.31 -6.34 13.82
C LYS A 125 2.96 -6.33 14.53
N LYS A 126 2.94 -6.01 15.84
CA LYS A 126 1.70 -5.88 16.61
C LYS A 126 0.82 -4.76 16.04
N HIS A 127 1.39 -3.59 15.77
CA HIS A 127 0.63 -2.46 15.23
C HIS A 127 0.15 -2.68 13.80
N ILE A 128 0.91 -3.42 12.99
CA ILE A 128 0.49 -3.84 11.66
C ILE A 128 -0.70 -4.81 11.78
N ALA A 129 -0.65 -5.78 12.68
CA ALA A 129 -1.75 -6.71 12.91
C ALA A 129 -3.07 -6.00 13.33
N GLU A 130 -2.97 -4.84 13.98
CA GLU A 130 -4.12 -4.00 14.33
C GLU A 130 -4.81 -3.34 13.12
N ILE A 131 -4.11 -3.21 11.98
CA ILE A 131 -4.66 -2.64 10.74
C ILE A 131 -5.68 -3.60 10.13
N PHE A 132 -5.39 -4.89 10.21
CA PHE A 132 -6.19 -5.95 9.62
C PHE A 132 -7.19 -6.48 10.66
N PHE A 133 -8.27 -5.74 10.84
CA PHE A 133 -9.30 -6.04 11.83
C PHE A 133 -9.80 -7.48 11.72
N SER A 134 -9.50 -8.29 12.68
CA SER A 134 -10.22 -9.53 12.95
C SER A 134 -10.25 -10.65 11.91
N ASN A 135 -9.52 -10.60 10.85
CA ASN A 135 -9.42 -11.78 10.01
C ASN A 135 -8.54 -12.85 10.68
N LYS A 136 -8.99 -13.29 11.87
CA LYS A 136 -8.42 -14.46 12.56
C LYS A 136 -8.45 -15.72 11.69
N ASN A 137 -9.11 -15.66 10.56
CA ASN A 137 -9.31 -16.75 9.60
C ASN A 137 -8.57 -16.55 8.27
N ILE A 138 -7.92 -15.40 8.05
CA ILE A 138 -7.10 -15.17 6.85
C ILE A 138 -5.68 -15.64 7.15
N ASP A 139 -5.11 -16.38 6.22
CA ASP A 139 -3.73 -16.83 6.24
C ASP A 139 -2.79 -15.62 6.39
N ASN A 140 -1.89 -15.67 7.39
CA ASN A 140 -0.91 -14.59 7.63
C ASN A 140 -0.08 -14.27 6.38
N SER A 141 0.11 -15.23 5.48
CA SER A 141 0.84 -15.01 4.20
C SER A 141 0.17 -13.99 3.28
N LEU A 142 -1.16 -13.84 3.35
CA LEU A 142 -1.89 -12.82 2.57
C LEU A 142 -1.66 -11.43 3.10
N THR A 143 -1.75 -11.31 4.43
CA THR A 143 -1.49 -10.05 5.13
C THR A 143 -0.06 -9.59 4.88
N ASP A 144 0.92 -10.49 4.92
CA ASP A 144 2.32 -10.20 4.65
C ASP A 144 2.52 -9.67 3.23
N ASN A 145 1.89 -10.31 2.26
CA ASN A 145 2.00 -9.90 0.86
C ASN A 145 1.38 -8.52 0.61
N GLU A 146 0.22 -8.25 1.18
CA GLU A 146 -0.43 -6.93 1.09
C GLU A 146 0.44 -5.84 1.74
N ILE A 147 0.97 -6.08 2.93
CA ILE A 147 1.85 -5.17 3.64
C ILE A 147 3.10 -4.86 2.81
N ASN A 148 3.76 -5.90 2.28
CA ASN A 148 4.95 -5.76 1.47
C ASN A 148 4.68 -4.92 0.22
N MET A 149 3.54 -5.11 -0.42
CA MET A 149 3.16 -4.34 -1.59
C MET A 149 2.86 -2.89 -1.26
N GLN A 150 2.10 -2.63 -0.20
CA GLN A 150 1.80 -1.26 0.25
C GLN A 150 3.08 -0.50 0.59
N LEU A 151 4.00 -1.10 1.35
CA LEU A 151 5.27 -0.47 1.69
C LEU A 151 6.17 -0.27 0.46
N SER A 152 6.24 -1.25 -0.44
CA SER A 152 7.00 -1.12 -1.68
C SER A 152 6.49 0.04 -2.54
N PHE A 153 5.18 0.23 -2.60
CA PHE A 153 4.57 1.37 -3.25
C PHE A 153 4.95 2.69 -2.58
N LEU A 154 4.83 2.78 -1.25
CA LEU A 154 5.17 4.01 -0.51
C LEU A 154 6.66 4.40 -0.66
N ILE A 155 7.54 3.40 -0.72
CA ILE A 155 8.97 3.61 -0.99
C ILE A 155 9.19 4.07 -2.43
N PHE A 156 8.51 3.44 -3.39
CA PHE A 156 8.62 3.79 -4.80
C PHE A 156 8.20 5.25 -5.04
N GLU A 157 7.10 5.68 -4.44
CA GLU A 157 6.60 7.07 -4.51
C GLU A 157 7.43 8.05 -3.67
N LYS A 158 8.42 7.55 -2.90
CA LYS A 158 9.23 8.37 -1.98
C LYS A 158 8.39 9.12 -0.93
N TRP A 159 7.35 8.47 -0.43
CA TRP A 159 6.46 9.04 0.58
C TRP A 159 6.89 8.73 2.00
N ILE A 160 7.80 7.78 2.17
CA ILE A 160 8.33 7.40 3.47
C ILE A 160 9.85 7.41 3.50
N SER A 161 10.40 7.77 4.65
CA SER A 161 11.82 7.64 4.99
C SER A 161 12.00 6.79 6.24
N LYS A 162 13.22 6.29 6.45
CA LYS A 162 13.61 5.56 7.66
C LYS A 162 14.52 6.43 8.49
N ASP A 163 14.21 6.60 9.76
CA ASP A 163 15.11 7.24 10.72
C ASP A 163 16.35 6.39 10.94
N ALA A 164 17.54 7.02 10.90
CA ALA A 164 18.81 6.32 11.00
C ALA A 164 19.11 5.80 12.41
N GLU A 165 18.55 6.42 13.44
CA GLU A 165 18.86 6.10 14.85
C GLU A 165 17.97 4.97 15.37
N ASP A 166 16.67 5.12 15.26
CA ASP A 166 15.69 4.19 15.85
C ASP A 166 15.00 3.28 14.82
N GLY A 167 15.23 3.53 13.53
CA GLY A 167 14.63 2.77 12.44
C GLY A 167 13.14 3.04 12.23
N ALA A 168 12.57 4.07 12.86
CA ALA A 168 11.18 4.44 12.67
C ALA A 168 10.93 4.90 11.22
N LEU A 169 9.80 4.49 10.66
CA LEU A 169 9.35 5.03 9.39
C LEU A 169 8.65 6.36 9.64
N LYS A 170 8.91 7.34 8.78
CA LYS A 170 8.32 8.69 8.84
C LYS A 170 7.72 9.05 7.49
N LEU A 171 6.60 9.77 7.51
CA LEU A 171 6.04 10.34 6.29
C LEU A 171 6.84 11.57 5.87
N LEU A 172 7.01 11.74 4.56
CA LEU A 172 7.62 12.93 3.96
C LEU A 172 6.52 13.94 3.59
N ASP A 173 6.89 15.22 3.49
CA ASP A 173 5.95 16.32 3.22
C ASP A 173 5.11 16.10 1.95
N GLY A 174 5.71 15.53 0.91
CA GLY A 174 5.01 15.20 -0.33
C GLY A 174 3.80 14.26 -0.16
N THR A 175 3.79 13.42 0.89
CA THR A 175 2.65 12.55 1.21
C THR A 175 1.44 13.35 1.65
N TYR A 176 1.65 14.36 2.48
CA TYR A 176 0.56 15.22 2.96
C TYR A 176 -0.04 16.03 1.82
N ASP A 177 0.80 16.60 0.96
CA ASP A 177 0.35 17.35 -0.22
C ASP A 177 -0.45 16.46 -1.17
N PHE A 178 0.00 15.22 -1.36
CA PHE A 178 -0.74 14.26 -2.17
C PHE A 178 -2.10 13.92 -1.57
N LEU A 179 -2.15 13.57 -0.28
CA LEU A 179 -3.41 13.22 0.40
C LEU A 179 -4.42 14.37 0.37
N ARG A 180 -3.96 15.63 0.49
CA ARG A 180 -4.81 16.82 0.44
C ARG A 180 -5.37 17.08 -0.96
N ASN A 181 -4.52 17.02 -1.98
CA ASN A 181 -4.88 17.47 -3.32
C ASN A 181 -5.35 16.34 -4.24
N ASN A 182 -4.84 15.13 -4.03
CA ASN A 182 -5.02 13.97 -4.90
C ASN A 182 -5.40 12.70 -4.15
N GLY A 183 -5.77 12.78 -2.87
CA GLY A 183 -6.02 11.61 -2.04
C GLY A 183 -7.09 10.65 -2.61
N PHE A 184 -8.05 11.17 -3.40
CA PHE A 184 -9.02 10.36 -4.12
C PHE A 184 -8.39 9.42 -5.16
N ARG A 185 -7.15 9.67 -5.57
CA ARG A 185 -6.38 8.84 -6.51
C ARG A 185 -5.47 7.83 -5.82
N LEU A 186 -5.33 7.88 -4.49
CA LEU A 186 -4.36 7.08 -3.74
C LEU A 186 -4.38 5.61 -4.15
N PHE A 187 -5.55 5.01 -4.12
CA PHE A 187 -5.68 3.59 -4.43
C PHE A 187 -5.51 3.29 -5.92
N SER A 188 -5.96 4.18 -6.79
CA SER A 188 -5.73 4.05 -8.23
C SER A 188 -4.24 4.12 -8.58
N GLU A 189 -3.48 5.02 -7.97
CA GLU A 189 -2.03 5.11 -8.16
C GLU A 189 -1.33 3.84 -7.65
N PHE A 190 -1.75 3.31 -6.51
CA PHE A 190 -1.28 2.01 -6.00
C PHE A 190 -1.56 0.88 -6.99
N LEU A 191 -2.76 0.78 -7.55
CA LEU A 191 -3.11 -0.25 -8.52
C LEU A 191 -2.34 -0.10 -9.84
N PHE A 192 -2.13 1.12 -10.33
CA PHE A 192 -1.31 1.35 -11.53
C PHE A 192 0.16 0.99 -11.31
N TRP A 193 0.71 1.31 -10.13
CA TRP A 193 2.04 0.88 -9.75
C TRP A 193 2.12 -0.65 -9.70
N TRP A 194 1.16 -1.31 -9.05
CA TRP A 194 1.09 -2.77 -8.95
C TRP A 194 0.96 -3.42 -10.34
N GLU A 195 0.08 -2.93 -11.21
CA GLU A 195 -0.05 -3.42 -12.58
C GLU A 195 1.30 -3.38 -13.30
N ARG A 196 2.01 -2.27 -13.23
CA ARG A 196 3.32 -2.11 -13.87
C ARG A 196 4.35 -3.11 -13.34
N GLU A 197 4.38 -3.35 -12.02
CA GLU A 197 5.32 -4.28 -11.41
C GLU A 197 5.00 -5.75 -11.79
N ARG A 198 3.72 -6.11 -11.91
CA ARG A 198 3.28 -7.48 -12.21
C ARG A 198 3.20 -7.79 -13.71
N PHE A 199 2.74 -6.86 -14.51
CA PHE A 199 2.47 -7.08 -15.93
C PHE A 199 3.45 -6.38 -16.87
N LYS A 200 4.20 -5.38 -16.37
CA LYS A 200 5.20 -4.59 -17.10
C LYS A 200 4.64 -3.76 -18.28
N ILE A 201 3.50 -4.13 -18.84
CA ILE A 201 2.84 -3.44 -19.96
C ILE A 201 1.48 -2.92 -19.51
N LYS A 202 1.27 -1.62 -19.70
CA LYS A 202 0.02 -0.94 -19.37
C LYS A 202 -1.13 -1.49 -20.22
N GLY A 203 -2.26 -1.77 -19.58
CA GLY A 203 -3.51 -2.23 -20.24
C GLY A 203 -3.59 -3.73 -20.50
N GLU A 204 -2.54 -4.50 -20.20
CA GLU A 204 -2.59 -5.96 -20.32
C GLU A 204 -3.54 -6.58 -19.29
N LEU A 205 -3.51 -6.07 -18.07
CA LEU A 205 -4.44 -6.48 -17.02
C LEU A 205 -5.89 -6.22 -17.43
N GLN A 206 -6.17 -5.05 -18.00
CA GLN A 206 -7.53 -4.70 -18.43
C GLN A 206 -8.09 -5.70 -19.46
N LYS A 207 -7.27 -6.21 -20.38
CA LYS A 207 -7.69 -7.25 -21.32
C LYS A 207 -8.07 -8.55 -20.61
N LEU A 208 -7.26 -8.98 -19.63
CA LEU A 208 -7.55 -10.18 -18.88
C LEU A 208 -8.79 -10.02 -18.00
N LEU A 209 -9.01 -8.86 -17.41
CA LEU A 209 -10.16 -8.58 -16.55
C LEU A 209 -11.49 -8.61 -17.29
N LYS A 210 -11.53 -8.40 -18.63
CA LYS A 210 -12.75 -8.56 -19.44
C LYS A 210 -13.36 -9.94 -19.30
N PHE A 211 -12.54 -10.99 -19.11
CA PHE A 211 -13.05 -12.36 -18.94
C PHE A 211 -13.81 -12.55 -17.61
N PHE A 212 -13.65 -11.63 -16.66
CA PHE A 212 -14.33 -11.64 -15.37
C PHE A 212 -15.61 -10.79 -15.32
N GLU A 213 -16.00 -10.14 -16.42
CA GLU A 213 -17.32 -9.46 -16.52
C GLU A 213 -18.47 -10.46 -16.32
N LYS A 214 -18.23 -11.73 -16.65
CA LYS A 214 -19.10 -12.86 -16.29
C LYS A 214 -18.38 -13.76 -15.30
N PRO A 215 -19.09 -14.54 -14.48
CA PRO A 215 -18.48 -15.53 -13.61
C PRO A 215 -17.53 -16.45 -14.37
N LEU A 216 -16.28 -16.50 -13.97
CA LEU A 216 -15.25 -17.35 -14.54
C LEU A 216 -14.84 -18.41 -13.52
N ASN A 217 -14.88 -19.70 -13.88
CA ASN A 217 -14.50 -20.75 -12.95
C ASN A 217 -13.04 -20.62 -12.50
N ALA A 218 -12.73 -21.11 -11.29
CA ALA A 218 -11.43 -20.92 -10.65
C ALA A 218 -10.27 -21.51 -11.45
N LEU A 219 -10.49 -22.60 -12.18
CA LEU A 219 -9.49 -23.22 -13.05
C LEU A 219 -9.11 -22.28 -14.21
N ASN A 220 -10.10 -21.75 -14.90
CA ASN A 220 -9.89 -20.86 -16.04
C ASN A 220 -9.26 -19.53 -15.58
N ALA A 221 -9.72 -18.99 -14.45
CA ALA A 221 -9.11 -17.82 -13.82
C ALA A 221 -7.63 -18.08 -13.50
N ALA A 222 -7.31 -19.22 -12.89
CA ALA A 222 -5.93 -19.60 -12.59
C ALA A 222 -5.09 -19.75 -13.87
N ARG A 223 -5.64 -20.34 -14.93
CA ARG A 223 -4.94 -20.51 -16.23
C ARG A 223 -4.59 -19.17 -16.88
N LEU A 224 -5.47 -18.18 -16.80
CA LEU A 224 -5.19 -16.83 -17.34
C LEU A 224 -4.02 -16.15 -16.66
N PHE A 225 -3.87 -16.33 -15.34
CA PHE A 225 -2.81 -15.68 -14.56
C PHE A 225 -1.58 -16.55 -14.35
N TRP A 226 -1.65 -17.86 -14.64
CA TRP A 226 -0.56 -18.79 -14.43
C TRP A 226 0.75 -18.37 -15.13
N PRO A 227 0.77 -17.88 -16.37
CA PRO A 227 2.01 -17.46 -17.02
C PRO A 227 2.75 -16.31 -16.30
N ARG A 228 2.09 -15.62 -15.36
CA ARG A 228 2.66 -14.52 -14.57
C ARG A 228 3.15 -14.96 -13.19
N ASP A 229 2.81 -16.18 -12.82
CA ASP A 229 3.26 -16.83 -11.59
C ASP A 229 3.53 -18.31 -11.86
N THR A 230 4.64 -18.57 -12.51
CA THR A 230 5.08 -19.94 -12.82
C THR A 230 5.59 -20.70 -11.59
N SER A 231 5.65 -20.07 -10.43
CA SER A 231 5.92 -20.73 -9.15
C SER A 231 4.76 -21.61 -8.71
N SER A 232 3.54 -21.25 -9.10
CA SER A 232 2.35 -22.05 -8.86
C SER A 232 2.27 -23.22 -9.84
N ARG A 233 1.70 -24.35 -9.39
CA ARG A 233 1.44 -25.49 -10.30
C ARG A 233 0.18 -25.23 -11.09
N LEU A 234 0.25 -25.40 -12.41
CA LEU A 234 -0.95 -25.36 -13.25
C LEU A 234 -1.96 -26.41 -12.78
N LEU A 235 -3.19 -25.96 -12.51
CA LEU A 235 -4.26 -26.84 -12.10
C LEU A 235 -4.71 -27.70 -13.29
N LYS A 236 -4.56 -29.02 -13.15
CA LYS A 236 -5.03 -30.00 -14.14
C LYS A 236 -6.41 -30.55 -13.76
N ASN A 237 -7.36 -30.50 -14.68
CA ASN A 237 -8.67 -31.20 -14.59
C ASN A 237 -9.42 -31.07 -13.25
N LYS A 238 -9.51 -29.87 -12.65
CA LYS A 238 -10.29 -29.61 -11.43
C LYS A 238 -11.24 -28.44 -11.65
N THR A 239 -12.46 -28.61 -11.19
CA THR A 239 -13.51 -27.56 -11.25
C THR A 239 -13.39 -26.54 -10.13
N TYR A 240 -12.49 -26.75 -9.17
CA TYR A 240 -12.26 -25.88 -8.02
C TYR A 240 -10.78 -25.79 -7.70
N ALA A 241 -10.39 -24.75 -7.00
CA ALA A 241 -9.04 -24.53 -6.52
C ALA A 241 -9.01 -24.26 -5.00
N ASN A 242 -7.92 -24.62 -4.36
CA ASN A 242 -7.60 -24.12 -3.04
C ASN A 242 -6.84 -22.81 -3.16
N TRP A 243 -6.95 -21.95 -2.15
CA TRP A 243 -6.34 -20.62 -2.17
C TRP A 243 -4.85 -20.62 -2.54
N LEU A 244 -4.05 -21.48 -1.90
CA LEU A 244 -2.60 -21.56 -2.13
C LEU A 244 -2.21 -22.09 -3.52
N GLN A 245 -3.15 -22.68 -4.24
CA GLN A 245 -2.94 -23.18 -5.60
C GLN A 245 -3.19 -22.12 -6.68
N LEU A 246 -3.76 -20.97 -6.28
CA LEU A 246 -4.04 -19.87 -7.20
C LEU A 246 -2.76 -19.07 -7.49
N PRO A 247 -2.60 -18.60 -8.73
CA PRO A 247 -1.53 -17.66 -9.07
C PRO A 247 -1.57 -16.41 -8.19
N LEU A 248 -0.39 -15.94 -7.80
CA LEU A 248 -0.26 -14.78 -6.91
C LEU A 248 -1.02 -13.54 -7.40
N PRO A 249 -0.92 -13.12 -8.69
CA PRO A 249 -1.67 -11.95 -9.16
C PRO A 249 -3.19 -12.09 -9.02
N LEU A 250 -3.72 -13.30 -9.16
CA LEU A 250 -5.16 -13.55 -9.00
C LEU A 250 -5.59 -13.38 -7.53
N ARG A 251 -4.77 -13.87 -6.58
CA ARG A 251 -4.98 -13.68 -5.15
C ARG A 251 -4.93 -12.20 -4.76
N GLU A 252 -3.93 -11.48 -5.28
CA GLU A 252 -3.75 -10.05 -5.06
C GLU A 252 -4.95 -9.23 -5.57
N LEU A 253 -5.50 -9.54 -6.74
CA LEU A 253 -6.70 -8.88 -7.27
C LEU A 253 -7.92 -9.07 -6.38
N TRP A 254 -8.06 -10.23 -5.74
CA TRP A 254 -9.11 -10.43 -4.75
C TRP A 254 -8.84 -9.64 -3.46
N ILE A 255 -7.59 -9.64 -2.97
CA ILE A 255 -7.20 -8.84 -1.79
C ILE A 255 -7.51 -7.37 -2.00
N PHE A 256 -7.25 -6.85 -3.19
CA PHE A 256 -7.52 -5.45 -3.55
C PHE A 256 -8.99 -5.14 -3.82
N GLY A 257 -9.88 -6.12 -3.70
CA GLY A 257 -11.30 -5.94 -3.94
C GLY A 257 -11.67 -5.74 -5.42
N ILE A 258 -10.77 -6.03 -6.35
CA ILE A 258 -11.03 -5.98 -7.80
C ILE A 258 -11.88 -7.17 -8.23
N LEU A 259 -11.62 -8.33 -7.64
CA LEU A 259 -12.37 -9.56 -7.88
C LEU A 259 -13.13 -9.97 -6.63
N LYS A 260 -14.32 -10.56 -6.85
CA LYS A 260 -15.08 -11.33 -5.86
C LYS A 260 -15.00 -12.80 -6.21
N MET A 261 -15.15 -13.68 -5.23
CA MET A 261 -15.07 -15.12 -5.42
C MET A 261 -16.27 -15.86 -4.82
N GLN A 262 -16.63 -16.99 -5.41
CA GLN A 262 -17.56 -17.94 -4.84
C GLN A 262 -16.80 -19.05 -4.13
N ILE A 263 -17.18 -19.32 -2.87
CA ILE A 263 -16.54 -20.32 -2.03
C ILE A 263 -17.59 -21.30 -1.53
N LYS A 264 -17.29 -22.61 -1.67
CA LYS A 264 -18.09 -23.70 -1.10
C LYS A 264 -17.18 -24.57 -0.26
N LYS A 265 -17.45 -24.62 1.06
CA LYS A 265 -16.56 -25.25 2.03
C LYS A 265 -15.17 -24.58 1.95
N LYS A 266 -14.12 -25.29 1.57
CA LYS A 266 -12.75 -24.75 1.43
C LYS A 266 -12.33 -24.55 -0.05
N HIS A 267 -13.28 -24.67 -0.96
CA HIS A 267 -13.00 -24.67 -2.39
C HIS A 267 -13.50 -23.41 -3.06
N ILE A 268 -12.64 -22.78 -3.83
CA ILE A 268 -12.96 -21.62 -4.67
C ILE A 268 -13.49 -22.15 -6.00
N LEU A 269 -14.70 -21.74 -6.33
CA LEU A 269 -15.41 -22.23 -7.50
C LEU A 269 -15.29 -21.28 -8.69
N ALA A 270 -15.44 -19.98 -8.44
CA ALA A 270 -15.46 -18.98 -9.49
C ALA A 270 -14.99 -17.60 -8.98
N PHE A 271 -14.61 -16.75 -9.94
CA PHE A 271 -14.31 -15.34 -9.77
C PHE A 271 -15.17 -14.48 -10.68
N SER A 272 -15.43 -13.25 -10.28
CA SER A 272 -16.06 -12.22 -11.11
C SER A 272 -15.55 -10.84 -10.68
N LEU A 273 -15.68 -9.83 -11.54
CA LEU A 273 -15.39 -8.45 -11.16
C LEU A 273 -16.34 -7.97 -10.06
N THR A 274 -15.83 -7.12 -9.19
CA THR A 274 -16.63 -6.30 -8.30
C THR A 274 -17.09 -5.04 -9.03
N GLU A 275 -18.09 -4.32 -8.48
CA GLU A 275 -18.48 -2.99 -9.01
C GLU A 275 -17.29 -2.00 -8.92
N PHE A 276 -16.49 -2.12 -7.87
CA PHE A 276 -15.28 -1.35 -7.70
C PHE A 276 -14.26 -1.68 -8.80
N GLY A 277 -13.97 -2.96 -9.06
CA GLY A 277 -13.09 -3.39 -10.15
C GLY A 277 -13.54 -2.89 -11.53
N GLU A 278 -14.86 -2.94 -11.80
CA GLU A 278 -15.43 -2.39 -13.04
C GLU A 278 -15.20 -0.87 -13.14
N SER A 279 -15.39 -0.13 -12.04
CA SER A 279 -15.21 1.31 -12.04
C SER A 279 -13.76 1.73 -12.29
N VAL A 280 -12.80 1.02 -11.70
CA VAL A 280 -11.37 1.34 -11.82
C VAL A 280 -10.84 1.05 -13.22
N PHE A 281 -11.15 -0.13 -13.79
CA PHE A 281 -10.53 -0.58 -15.03
C PHE A 281 -11.34 -0.29 -16.29
N PHE A 282 -12.66 -0.15 -16.19
CA PHE A 282 -13.53 0.03 -17.36
C PHE A 282 -14.26 1.36 -17.37
N ALA A 283 -13.96 2.27 -16.44
CA ALA A 283 -14.62 3.57 -16.30
C ALA A 283 -16.16 3.46 -16.28
N LYS A 284 -16.68 2.30 -15.94
CA LYS A 284 -18.11 2.12 -15.67
C LYS A 284 -18.35 2.83 -14.34
N ARG A 285 -18.91 4.05 -14.40
CA ARG A 285 -19.29 4.76 -13.16
C ARG A 285 -20.11 3.79 -12.33
N PRO A 286 -19.74 3.54 -11.04
CA PRO A 286 -20.65 2.84 -10.16
C PRO A 286 -21.99 3.54 -10.28
N LYS A 287 -23.10 2.82 -10.25
CA LYS A 287 -24.42 3.44 -10.04
C LYS A 287 -24.31 4.14 -8.70
N GLU A 288 -23.92 5.39 -8.77
CA GLU A 288 -23.73 6.23 -7.60
C GLU A 288 -25.07 6.32 -6.87
N ASN A 289 -25.27 5.49 -5.89
CA ASN A 289 -25.87 6.00 -4.68
C ASN A 289 -24.83 6.96 -4.10
N LEU A 290 -24.82 8.19 -4.61
CA LEU A 290 -24.15 9.33 -3.99
C LEU A 290 -24.89 9.59 -2.67
N SER A 291 -24.78 8.66 -1.73
CA SER A 291 -25.09 8.97 -0.35
C SER A 291 -24.14 10.08 0.05
N GLU A 292 -24.68 11.19 0.48
CA GLU A 292 -23.88 12.29 1.03
C GLU A 292 -22.88 11.72 2.03
N PRO A 293 -21.65 12.27 2.07
CA PRO A 293 -20.63 11.81 3.02
C PRO A 293 -21.22 11.75 4.42
N ILE A 294 -21.37 10.57 4.98
CA ILE A 294 -21.88 10.38 6.34
C ILE A 294 -20.75 10.71 7.29
N ILE A 295 -20.77 11.90 7.87
CA ILE A 295 -19.96 12.21 9.05
C ILE A 295 -20.95 12.30 10.21
N ALA A 296 -21.03 11.26 11.00
CA ALA A 296 -21.80 11.27 12.23
C ALA A 296 -20.85 11.20 13.42
N GLY A 297 -20.78 12.27 14.21
CA GLY A 297 -20.13 12.30 15.51
C GLY A 297 -21.18 12.08 16.60
N SER A 298 -20.97 11.10 17.48
CA SER A 298 -21.85 10.88 18.62
C SER A 298 -21.34 11.59 19.88
N SER A 299 -22.22 11.80 20.85
CA SER A 299 -21.83 12.29 22.18
C SER A 299 -20.91 11.33 22.96
N ASN A 300 -20.75 10.11 22.47
CA ASN A 300 -19.92 9.07 23.07
C ASN A 300 -18.50 8.98 22.46
N PHE A 301 -18.04 10.04 21.81
CA PHE A 301 -16.72 10.05 21.14
C PHE A 301 -16.56 9.02 20.03
N GLU A 302 -17.63 8.71 19.33
CA GLU A 302 -17.63 7.82 18.19
C GLU A 302 -17.93 8.60 16.90
N TRP A 303 -17.19 8.27 15.83
CA TRP A 303 -17.42 8.80 14.50
C TRP A 303 -17.64 7.69 13.49
N PHE A 304 -18.50 7.98 12.55
CA PHE A 304 -18.77 7.12 11.41
C PHE A 304 -18.42 7.90 10.14
N LEU A 305 -17.42 7.43 9.42
CA LEU A 305 -16.96 8.01 8.16
C LEU A 305 -17.19 7.03 7.03
N SER A 306 -17.86 7.50 5.98
CA SER A 306 -17.94 6.76 4.73
C SER A 306 -16.68 7.00 3.91
N GLN A 307 -16.34 6.08 3.00
CA GLN A 307 -15.27 6.23 2.02
C GLN A 307 -15.44 7.51 1.18
N SER A 308 -16.68 7.94 0.89
CA SER A 308 -16.97 9.18 0.19
C SER A 308 -16.46 10.45 0.92
N ASN A 309 -16.07 10.34 2.20
CA ASN A 309 -15.45 11.45 2.93
C ASN A 309 -14.04 11.81 2.46
N GLY A 310 -13.43 10.93 1.65
CA GLY A 310 -12.12 11.14 1.06
C GLY A 310 -10.95 10.68 1.93
N ALA A 311 -9.88 10.29 1.27
CA ALA A 311 -8.68 9.70 1.89
C ALA A 311 -8.08 10.58 3.00
N MET A 312 -8.04 11.89 2.80
CA MET A 312 -7.47 12.84 3.77
C MET A 312 -8.18 12.79 5.11
N ARG A 313 -9.52 12.84 5.14
CA ARG A 313 -10.28 12.80 6.39
C ARG A 313 -10.17 11.48 7.11
N ILE A 314 -10.16 10.37 6.36
CA ILE A 314 -9.95 9.03 6.92
C ILE A 314 -8.54 8.94 7.52
N PHE A 315 -7.51 9.45 6.84
CA PHE A 315 -6.15 9.51 7.37
C PHE A 315 -6.06 10.36 8.64
N GLN A 316 -6.61 11.57 8.65
CA GLN A 316 -6.62 12.44 9.83
C GLN A 316 -7.32 11.76 11.02
N MET A 317 -8.50 11.17 10.80
CA MET A 317 -9.21 10.45 11.85
C MET A 317 -8.40 9.23 12.34
N SER A 318 -7.73 8.51 11.45
CA SER A 318 -6.89 7.36 11.81
C SER A 318 -5.65 7.73 12.64
N CYS A 319 -5.17 8.98 12.51
CA CYS A 319 -4.11 9.52 13.36
C CYS A 319 -4.62 9.94 14.75
N MET A 320 -5.85 10.44 14.84
CA MET A 320 -6.42 11.04 16.06
C MET A 320 -7.26 10.05 16.88
N ALA A 321 -7.81 9.01 16.25
CA ALA A 321 -8.74 8.07 16.84
C ALA A 321 -8.39 6.62 16.49
N GLN A 322 -8.98 5.67 17.21
CA GLN A 322 -8.83 4.25 16.93
C GLN A 322 -9.96 3.78 16.05
N ALA A 323 -9.65 3.28 14.86
CA ALA A 323 -10.60 2.58 14.02
C ALA A 323 -11.05 1.28 14.70
N LYS A 324 -12.33 0.92 14.54
CA LYS A 324 -12.96 -0.25 15.17
C LYS A 324 -13.49 -1.29 14.17
N ASN A 325 -13.56 -0.94 12.90
CA ASN A 325 -13.93 -1.85 11.81
C ASN A 325 -13.21 -1.45 10.52
N GLU A 326 -13.34 -2.26 9.49
CA GLU A 326 -12.85 -2.02 8.13
C GLU A 326 -14.00 -2.03 7.09
N GLU A 327 -15.24 -1.92 7.57
CA GLU A 327 -16.44 -1.89 6.73
C GLU A 327 -16.97 -0.46 6.61
N ASP A 328 -17.58 -0.13 5.49
CA ASP A 328 -18.20 1.17 5.26
C ASP A 328 -19.61 1.23 5.88
N PRO A 329 -19.90 2.19 6.79
CA PRO A 329 -19.03 3.25 7.26
C PRO A 329 -18.00 2.78 8.28
N LEU A 330 -16.79 3.36 8.17
CA LEU A 330 -15.73 3.18 9.15
C LEU A 330 -16.13 3.74 10.50
N ARG A 331 -16.01 2.96 11.56
CA ARG A 331 -16.23 3.40 12.94
C ARG A 331 -14.93 3.72 13.63
N PHE A 332 -14.84 4.94 14.16
CA PHE A 332 -13.72 5.43 14.94
C PHE A 332 -14.14 5.74 16.37
N VAL A 333 -13.28 5.44 17.33
CA VAL A 333 -13.44 5.81 18.73
C VAL A 333 -12.30 6.74 19.13
N LEU A 334 -12.64 7.95 19.52
CA LEU A 334 -11.72 8.96 19.99
C LEU A 334 -11.56 8.87 21.50
N SER A 335 -10.34 8.96 21.98
CA SER A 335 -10.01 9.12 23.39
C SER A 335 -9.02 10.28 23.56
N LYS A 336 -8.91 10.82 24.78
CA LYS A 336 -7.88 11.84 25.10
C LYS A 336 -6.49 11.36 24.71
N GLU A 337 -6.16 10.10 25.03
CA GLU A 337 -4.85 9.53 24.73
C GLU A 337 -4.61 9.43 23.22
N SER A 338 -5.56 8.91 22.44
CA SER A 338 -5.42 8.78 20.98
C SER A 338 -5.28 10.15 20.31
N PHE A 339 -6.06 11.14 20.74
CA PHE A 339 -5.99 12.51 20.22
C PHE A 339 -4.64 13.15 20.50
N LEU A 340 -4.18 13.11 21.76
CA LEU A 340 -2.86 13.66 22.14
C LEU A 340 -1.70 12.95 21.45
N ASN A 341 -1.79 11.63 21.23
CA ASN A 341 -0.79 10.90 20.46
C ASN A 341 -0.77 11.34 18.99
N GLY A 342 -1.92 11.60 18.38
CA GLY A 342 -2.01 12.20 17.07
C GLY A 342 -1.33 13.55 16.97
N LEU A 343 -1.57 14.45 17.94
CA LEU A 343 -0.90 15.76 18.01
C LEU A 343 0.61 15.64 18.16
N ARG A 344 1.08 14.73 19.03
CA ARG A 344 2.52 14.50 19.27
C ARG A 344 3.24 13.84 18.10
N SER A 345 2.53 13.24 17.17
CA SER A 345 3.13 12.56 16.00
C SER A 345 3.76 13.51 14.98
N GLY A 346 3.66 14.82 15.19
CA GLY A 346 4.21 15.81 14.28
C GLY A 346 3.32 16.11 13.08
N LEU A 347 2.01 15.88 13.20
CA LEU A 347 1.07 16.31 12.16
C LEU A 347 1.19 17.83 11.94
N PRO A 348 1.20 18.30 10.67
CA PRO A 348 1.21 19.73 10.39
C PRO A 348 0.05 20.46 11.05
N ARG A 349 0.28 21.67 11.55
CA ARG A 349 -0.74 22.44 12.30
C ARG A 349 -2.02 22.68 11.49
N ASP A 350 -1.89 22.94 10.21
CA ASP A 350 -3.01 23.13 9.31
C ASP A 350 -3.87 21.87 9.16
N TYR A 351 -3.29 20.69 9.29
CA TYR A 351 -4.00 19.39 9.31
C TYR A 351 -4.84 19.23 10.58
N VAL A 352 -4.32 19.68 11.71
CA VAL A 352 -5.08 19.66 12.99
C VAL A 352 -6.23 20.66 12.94
N GLN A 353 -5.99 21.86 12.39
CA GLN A 353 -7.03 22.87 12.22
C GLN A 353 -8.13 22.41 11.25
N ASP A 354 -7.73 21.77 10.14
CA ASP A 354 -8.69 21.18 9.20
C ASP A 354 -9.53 20.09 9.87
N PHE A 355 -8.93 19.19 10.63
CA PHE A 355 -9.63 18.18 11.42
C PHE A 355 -10.65 18.84 12.37
N MET A 356 -10.27 19.86 13.12
CA MET A 356 -11.16 20.58 14.04
C MET A 356 -12.31 21.27 13.31
N SER A 357 -12.15 21.66 12.06
CA SER A 357 -13.15 22.37 11.27
C SER A 357 -14.27 21.47 10.73
N TRP A 358 -13.94 20.25 10.28
CA TRP A 358 -14.88 19.38 9.59
C TRP A 358 -15.56 18.33 10.48
N ASN A 359 -15.04 18.06 11.68
CA ASN A 359 -15.45 16.90 12.49
C ASN A 359 -16.87 16.99 13.08
N LYS A 360 -17.54 18.13 12.99
CA LYS A 360 -18.94 18.37 13.45
C LYS A 360 -19.30 17.64 14.76
N ALA A 361 -18.42 17.72 15.74
CA ALA A 361 -18.60 17.05 17.01
C ALA A 361 -19.81 17.61 17.79
N ALA A 362 -20.43 16.76 18.61
CA ALA A 362 -21.42 17.22 19.60
C ALA A 362 -20.77 18.21 20.57
N ALA A 363 -21.54 19.16 21.15
CA ALA A 363 -21.01 20.26 21.95
C ALA A 363 -20.09 19.81 23.10
N ASN A 364 -20.45 18.72 23.80
CA ASN A 364 -19.63 18.14 24.88
C ASN A 364 -18.31 17.60 24.36
N VAL A 365 -18.30 17.00 23.18
CA VAL A 365 -17.09 16.44 22.54
C VAL A 365 -16.22 17.59 22.01
N ALA A 366 -16.82 18.61 21.37
CA ALA A 366 -16.10 19.79 20.92
C ALA A 366 -15.42 20.53 22.10
N ALA A 367 -16.10 20.65 23.25
CA ALA A 367 -15.49 21.21 24.46
C ALA A 367 -14.30 20.39 24.95
N ALA A 368 -14.42 19.07 25.01
CA ALA A 368 -13.33 18.18 25.39
C ALA A 368 -12.14 18.24 24.42
N LEU A 369 -12.39 18.28 23.10
CA LEU A 369 -11.32 18.42 22.10
C LEU A 369 -10.54 19.74 22.27
N ASN A 370 -11.25 20.86 22.52
CA ASN A 370 -10.61 22.15 22.78
C ASN A 370 -9.80 22.12 24.09
N GLU A 371 -10.32 21.50 25.15
CA GLU A 371 -9.56 21.31 26.40
C GLU A 371 -8.28 20.50 26.15
N TRP A 372 -8.36 19.38 25.44
CA TRP A 372 -7.18 18.55 25.15
C TRP A 372 -6.17 19.26 24.25
N LEU A 373 -6.63 20.06 23.31
CA LEU A 373 -5.77 20.90 22.47
C LEU A 373 -5.06 21.97 23.29
N ASN A 374 -5.77 22.62 24.23
CA ASN A 374 -5.16 23.58 25.15
C ASN A 374 -4.08 22.91 26.02
N ILE A 375 -4.37 21.74 26.62
CA ILE A 375 -3.37 20.99 27.40
C ILE A 375 -2.12 20.70 26.56
N TYR A 376 -2.27 20.38 25.27
CA TYR A 376 -1.15 20.16 24.36
C TYR A 376 -0.36 21.44 24.09
N ASN A 377 -1.04 22.59 23.94
CA ASN A 377 -0.44 23.88 23.64
C ASN A 377 0.16 24.59 24.88
N ASP A 378 -0.29 24.23 26.09
CA ASP A 378 0.15 24.88 27.33
C ASP A 378 1.62 24.57 27.70
N SER A 379 2.21 23.53 27.11
CA SER A 379 3.62 23.18 27.35
C SER A 379 4.24 22.55 26.10
N SER A 380 5.48 22.95 25.82
CA SER A 380 6.29 22.37 24.76
C SER A 380 7.70 22.04 25.27
N ILE A 381 8.29 20.99 24.68
CA ILE A 381 9.73 20.73 24.83
C ILE A 381 10.32 20.98 23.45
N ASP A 382 11.01 22.13 23.33
CA ASP A 382 11.55 22.58 22.08
C ASP A 382 13.06 22.33 22.02
N SER A 383 13.54 21.97 20.82
CA SER A 383 14.96 21.92 20.51
C SER A 383 15.40 23.33 20.13
N LEU A 384 16.07 24.04 21.09
CA LEU A 384 16.47 25.41 20.87
C LEU A 384 17.95 25.49 20.47
N HIS A 385 18.25 26.34 19.47
CA HIS A 385 19.60 26.74 19.17
C HIS A 385 20.02 27.83 20.15
N ILE A 386 20.95 27.49 21.08
CA ILE A 386 21.36 28.41 22.11
C ILE A 386 22.80 28.85 21.87
N LEU A 387 22.99 30.14 21.75
CA LEU A 387 24.31 30.76 21.81
C LEU A 387 24.66 31.04 23.26
N ARG A 388 25.55 30.23 23.83
CA ARG A 388 26.03 30.46 25.22
C ARG A 388 27.21 31.38 25.24
N ILE A 389 27.14 32.47 26.04
CA ILE A 389 28.23 33.43 26.27
C ILE A 389 28.72 33.31 27.68
N LYS A 390 29.93 32.80 27.85
CA LYS A 390 30.54 32.59 29.20
C LYS A 390 31.10 33.84 29.84
N ASN A 391 31.45 34.87 29.03
CA ASN A 391 32.03 36.11 29.51
C ASN A 391 30.91 37.13 29.77
N PRO A 392 30.71 37.58 31.04
CA PRO A 392 29.62 38.50 31.40
C PRO A 392 29.72 39.86 30.68
N ASN A 393 30.93 40.37 30.46
CA ASN A 393 31.12 41.64 29.79
C ASN A 393 30.68 41.54 28.29
N LYS A 394 31.06 40.44 27.63
CA LYS A 394 30.64 40.18 26.26
C LYS A 394 29.15 39.92 26.16
N PHE A 395 28.56 39.28 27.15
CA PHE A 395 27.11 39.10 27.22
C PHE A 395 26.41 40.47 27.33
N ALA A 396 26.92 41.39 28.18
CA ALA A 396 26.36 42.72 28.31
C ALA A 396 26.53 43.55 27.03
N GLU A 397 27.70 43.49 26.37
CA GLU A 397 27.94 44.14 25.06
C GLU A 397 26.95 43.68 23.98
N LEU A 398 26.74 42.36 23.85
CA LEU A 398 25.80 41.77 22.89
C LEU A 398 24.33 42.10 23.23
N SER A 399 23.98 42.12 24.53
CA SER A 399 22.65 42.49 25.01
C SER A 399 22.29 43.95 24.74
N ALA A 400 23.30 44.81 24.54
CA ALA A 400 23.11 46.21 24.14
C ALA A 400 23.16 46.42 22.63
N TYR A 401 23.57 45.43 21.81
CA TYR A 401 23.77 45.57 20.39
C TYR A 401 22.50 45.26 19.62
N LYS A 402 21.74 46.30 19.26
CA LYS A 402 20.44 46.16 18.56
C LYS A 402 20.43 45.26 17.31
N PRO A 403 21.43 45.35 16.36
CA PRO A 403 21.43 44.49 15.20
C PRO A 403 21.51 43.00 15.53
N PHE A 404 22.18 42.62 16.61
CA PHE A 404 22.24 41.26 17.10
C PHE A 404 20.90 40.82 17.72
N LEU A 405 20.31 41.68 18.56
CA LEU A 405 19.04 41.39 19.19
C LEU A 405 17.89 41.15 18.19
N CYS A 406 17.94 41.79 17.00
CA CYS A 406 16.97 41.50 15.93
C CYS A 406 17.06 40.08 15.39
N CYS A 407 18.15 39.35 15.62
CA CYS A 407 18.37 37.97 15.20
C CYS A 407 18.15 36.95 16.33
N VAL A 408 17.91 37.45 17.56
CA VAL A 408 17.67 36.67 18.77
C VAL A 408 16.17 36.52 18.97
N GLU A 409 15.75 35.35 19.38
CA GLU A 409 14.33 35.04 19.70
C GLU A 409 14.05 35.37 21.16
N GLU A 410 14.97 34.96 22.06
CA GLU A 410 14.86 35.17 23.47
C GLU A 410 16.24 35.36 24.12
N THR A 411 16.29 36.17 25.16
CA THR A 411 17.52 36.37 25.98
C THR A 411 17.38 35.65 27.30
N ILE A 412 18.26 34.69 27.54
CA ILE A 412 18.35 33.99 28.83
C ILE A 412 19.32 34.77 29.70
N PRO A 413 18.86 35.52 30.73
CA PRO A 413 19.68 36.43 31.51
C PRO A 413 20.94 35.78 32.09
N ASN A 414 22.09 36.42 31.90
CA ASN A 414 23.41 35.97 32.39
C ASN A 414 23.86 34.59 31.85
N TRP A 415 23.23 34.03 30.81
CA TRP A 415 23.57 32.72 30.33
C TRP A 415 23.78 32.66 28.82
N GLY A 416 22.84 33.20 28.01
CA GLY A 416 22.95 33.14 26.57
C GLY A 416 21.71 33.69 25.83
N PHE A 417 21.61 33.33 24.56
CA PHE A 417 20.56 33.80 23.68
C PHE A 417 19.97 32.63 22.88
N VAL A 418 18.67 32.56 22.80
CA VAL A 418 17.98 31.66 21.90
C VAL A 418 17.99 32.27 20.50
N ILE A 419 18.47 31.52 19.51
CA ILE A 419 18.61 32.01 18.12
C ILE A 419 17.85 31.11 17.17
N LYS A 420 17.29 31.71 16.11
CA LYS A 420 16.70 30.94 15.03
C LYS A 420 17.80 30.34 14.16
N GLN A 421 17.62 29.09 13.76
CA GLN A 421 18.57 28.34 12.91
C GLN A 421 18.93 29.11 11.61
N GLU A 422 17.94 29.76 11.00
CA GLU A 422 18.10 30.60 9.80
C GLU A 422 19.05 31.78 10.01
N ASN A 423 19.15 32.29 11.24
CA ASN A 423 19.99 33.42 11.60
C ASN A 423 21.41 33.02 12.02
N GLU A 424 21.74 31.75 12.17
CA GLU A 424 23.01 31.26 12.68
C GLU A 424 24.22 31.81 11.92
N LYS A 425 24.18 31.79 10.58
CA LYS A 425 25.26 32.34 9.73
C LYS A 425 25.46 33.82 9.96
N LYS A 426 24.36 34.58 10.03
CA LYS A 426 24.39 36.04 10.25
C LYS A 426 24.94 36.37 11.63
N ILE A 427 24.53 35.62 12.65
CA ILE A 427 24.99 35.76 14.03
C ILE A 427 26.48 35.43 14.12
N LYS A 428 26.99 34.37 13.52
CA LYS A 428 28.44 34.06 13.47
C LYS A 428 29.25 35.19 12.88
N GLY A 429 28.77 35.82 11.83
CA GLY A 429 29.44 37.00 11.24
C GLY A 429 29.46 38.23 12.17
N MET A 430 28.43 38.42 13.00
CA MET A 430 28.40 39.50 13.98
C MET A 430 29.31 39.20 15.18
N LEU A 431 29.36 37.96 15.66
CA LEU A 431 30.17 37.56 16.82
C LEU A 431 31.67 37.76 16.60
N SER A 432 32.14 37.60 15.36
CA SER A 432 33.56 37.89 15.05
C SER A 432 33.96 39.34 15.32
N GLN A 433 33.03 40.30 15.19
CA GLN A 433 33.27 41.71 15.54
C GLN A 433 33.49 41.91 17.04
N PHE A 434 32.99 41.02 17.87
CA PHE A 434 33.15 41.00 19.31
C PHE A 434 34.27 40.05 19.76
N SER A 435 35.11 39.59 18.84
CA SER A 435 36.18 38.60 19.11
C SER A 435 35.66 37.31 19.75
N LEU A 436 34.50 36.85 19.27
CA LEU A 436 33.84 35.60 19.66
C LEU A 436 33.77 34.65 18.46
N GLU A 437 34.28 33.45 18.63
CA GLU A 437 34.16 32.37 17.62
C GLU A 437 33.43 31.19 18.26
N PRO A 438 32.13 31.09 18.03
CA PRO A 438 31.36 29.97 18.58
C PRO A 438 31.66 28.69 17.82
N HIS A 439 31.99 27.63 18.55
CA HIS A 439 32.05 26.30 18.02
C HIS A 439 30.68 25.61 18.18
N SER A 440 30.22 24.89 17.15
CA SER A 440 28.99 24.11 17.25
C SER A 440 29.28 22.84 18.03
N SER A 441 28.56 22.61 19.12
CA SER A 441 28.57 21.36 19.87
C SER A 441 27.47 20.38 19.42
N ILE A 442 26.69 20.78 18.45
CA ILE A 442 25.57 19.97 17.96
C ILE A 442 26.09 19.06 16.82
N PRO A 443 26.06 17.72 16.99
CA PRO A 443 26.22 16.82 15.85
C PRO A 443 25.12 17.15 14.83
N ASN A 444 25.47 17.20 13.55
CA ASN A 444 24.49 17.48 12.49
C ASN A 444 23.42 16.38 12.48
N PRO A 445 22.16 16.63 12.89
CA PRO A 445 21.20 15.56 13.16
C PRO A 445 20.58 14.97 11.89
N ASN A 446 20.82 15.49 10.70
CA ASN A 446 20.08 15.09 9.51
C ASN A 446 21.00 14.60 8.37
N LYS A 447 21.49 13.37 8.51
CA LYS A 447 21.67 12.51 7.34
C LYS A 447 20.51 11.53 7.32
N GLU A 448 19.42 11.93 6.72
CA GLU A 448 18.40 10.99 6.24
C GLU A 448 19.07 10.05 5.22
N GLU A 449 19.24 8.80 5.56
CA GLU A 449 19.64 7.82 4.56
C GLU A 449 18.41 7.46 3.74
N PRO A 450 18.44 7.70 2.41
CA PRO A 450 17.34 7.28 1.55
C PRO A 450 17.23 5.74 1.67
N LEU A 451 16.02 5.25 1.92
CA LEU A 451 15.74 3.83 1.92
C LEU A 451 16.20 3.23 0.58
N LYS A 452 17.26 2.42 0.62
CA LYS A 452 17.65 1.61 -0.51
C LYS A 452 16.50 0.66 -0.83
N LYS A 453 16.29 0.41 -2.13
CA LYS A 453 15.25 -0.49 -2.63
C LYS A 453 15.21 -1.76 -1.76
N LEU A 454 14.13 -1.91 -0.98
CA LEU A 454 13.96 -3.07 -0.12
C LEU A 454 13.52 -4.22 -1.02
N THR A 455 14.19 -5.36 -0.89
CA THR A 455 13.78 -6.57 -1.61
C THR A 455 12.54 -7.18 -0.95
N GLU A 456 11.73 -7.88 -1.71
CA GLU A 456 10.50 -8.55 -1.21
C GLU A 456 10.77 -9.44 0.03
N GLU A 457 11.96 -10.02 0.12
CA GLU A 457 12.39 -10.86 1.25
C GLU A 457 12.60 -10.08 2.56
N THR A 458 12.78 -8.76 2.49
CA THR A 458 13.15 -7.94 3.63
C THR A 458 11.99 -7.70 4.60
N PHE A 459 10.74 -7.83 4.15
CA PHE A 459 9.53 -7.57 4.92
C PHE A 459 8.74 -8.80 5.32
N SER A 460 9.24 -10.02 5.02
CA SER A 460 8.52 -11.22 5.41
C SER A 460 8.35 -11.29 6.93
N LEU A 461 7.11 -11.41 7.39
CA LEU A 461 6.83 -11.88 8.73
C LEU A 461 7.34 -13.32 8.83
N PRO A 462 7.90 -13.78 9.96
CA PRO A 462 8.32 -15.15 10.09
C PRO A 462 7.13 -16.06 9.74
N ASN A 463 7.28 -16.91 8.73
CA ASN A 463 6.29 -17.93 8.44
C ASN A 463 5.98 -18.66 9.73
N PRO A 464 4.73 -18.71 10.20
CA PRO A 464 4.35 -19.74 11.14
C PRO A 464 4.65 -21.05 10.41
N VAL A 465 5.42 -21.90 11.05
CA VAL A 465 5.79 -23.22 10.56
C VAL A 465 4.59 -23.83 9.86
N ALA A 466 4.75 -24.21 8.62
CA ALA A 466 3.69 -24.72 7.76
C ALA A 466 3.30 -26.13 8.19
N GLU A 467 2.77 -26.27 9.38
CA GLU A 467 2.07 -27.45 9.84
C GLU A 467 0.56 -27.18 9.72
N GLY A 468 0.00 -27.73 8.64
CA GLY A 468 -1.40 -28.14 8.58
C GLY A 468 -2.45 -27.08 8.81
N THR A 469 -2.40 -25.92 8.17
CA THR A 469 -3.49 -24.95 8.23
C THR A 469 -4.59 -25.24 7.22
N ASP A 470 -5.45 -26.15 7.64
CA ASP A 470 -6.78 -26.39 7.10
C ASP A 470 -7.84 -25.34 7.56
N LEU A 471 -7.45 -24.11 7.93
CA LEU A 471 -8.28 -23.23 8.75
C LEU A 471 -8.83 -21.98 8.04
N MET A 472 -8.82 -21.93 6.71
CA MET A 472 -9.23 -20.67 6.07
C MET A 472 -10.73 -20.38 6.05
N PHE A 473 -11.61 -21.38 6.24
CA PHE A 473 -13.07 -21.15 6.09
C PHE A 473 -13.85 -22.19 6.94
N SER A 474 -13.89 -22.02 8.23
CA SER A 474 -14.86 -22.70 9.10
C SER A 474 -16.06 -21.82 9.35
#